data_f16526a58e9c60ac2287ebb4d98b88c0
#
_entry.id   f16526a58e9c60ac2287ebb4d98b88c0
#
_cell.length_a   1.000
_cell.length_b   1.000
_cell.length_c   1.000
_cell.angle_alpha   90.00
_cell.angle_beta   90.00
_cell.angle_gamma   90.00
#
_symmetry.space_group_name_H-M   'P 1'
#
loop_
_entity.id
_entity.type
_entity.pdbx_description
1 polymer ?
#
loop_
_entity_poly.entity_id
_entity_poly.type
_entity_poly.pdbx_seq_one_letter_code
_entity_poly.pdbx_strand_id
1 'polypeptide(L)'
;MNVLLEAKLYLIELIYTNAMLKELYKRKEHAATIKELMNKRLEKGDGNILDYNNSCLNVTNIEGDIRKMESEKEMIVGNLARLNGGKDIEIADTEYPEVLLPTDFEKWYAESGQDNPLLNYEKSRIRLGHSQLDMAKSLNLPKFSVGYMSEKTVGERFQGVTIGVTVPLWGNKNRTRIAKANIEAAEARKEDVESGLRSRQKTLFRQAKGLLSTALTYESAIHTPDNERILKKALDYGEITIIEYMTQAAYYYDSYDKAMAARRDYMKTVAELNAYQL
;
A
#
# COMPACT_ATOMS: atom_id res chain seq x y z
N MET A 1 3.94 0.37 10.43
CA MET A 1 3.81 0.20 8.96
C MET A 1 5.16 -0.25 8.44
N ASN A 2 5.20 -1.17 7.50
CA ASN A 2 6.46 -1.61 6.89
C ASN A 2 6.99 -0.45 6.01
N VAL A 3 8.19 0.05 6.27
CA VAL A 3 8.82 1.16 5.53
C VAL A 3 8.94 0.85 4.04
N LEU A 4 9.24 -0.42 3.71
CA LEU A 4 9.31 -0.86 2.31
C LEU A 4 7.96 -0.79 1.60
N LEU A 5 6.87 -1.15 2.27
CA LEU A 5 5.53 -1.00 1.70
C LEU A 5 5.19 0.48 1.48
N GLU A 6 5.48 1.35 2.45
CA GLU A 6 5.26 2.79 2.33
C GLU A 6 6.02 3.37 1.14
N ALA A 7 7.31 3.04 1.01
CA ALA A 7 8.13 3.45 -0.13
C ALA A 7 7.57 2.94 -1.47
N LYS A 8 7.13 1.68 -1.52
CA LYS A 8 6.53 1.08 -2.72
C LYS A 8 5.22 1.78 -3.12
N LEU A 9 4.39 2.14 -2.15
CA LEU A 9 3.15 2.89 -2.42
C LEU A 9 3.44 4.29 -2.98
N TYR A 10 4.44 5.02 -2.43
CA TYR A 10 4.87 6.30 -3.00
C TYR A 10 5.49 6.14 -4.39
N LEU A 11 6.25 5.07 -4.65
CA LEU A 11 6.79 4.79 -5.98
C LEU A 11 5.67 4.57 -7.00
N ILE A 12 4.64 3.80 -6.64
CA ILE A 12 3.47 3.58 -7.49
C ILE A 12 2.76 4.89 -7.81
N GLU A 13 2.59 5.78 -6.81
CA GLU A 13 2.02 7.11 -7.03
C GLU A 13 2.91 7.98 -7.92
N LEU A 14 4.22 7.93 -7.76
CA LEU A 14 5.15 8.71 -8.57
C LEU A 14 5.08 8.31 -10.06
N ILE A 15 5.02 7.01 -10.35
CA ILE A 15 4.87 6.50 -11.72
C ILE A 15 3.54 6.98 -12.33
N TYR A 16 2.44 6.90 -11.56
CA TYR A 16 1.15 7.44 -11.97
C TYR A 16 1.23 8.93 -12.30
N THR A 17 1.79 9.72 -11.37
CA THR A 17 1.92 11.17 -11.52
C THR A 17 2.77 11.54 -12.73
N ASN A 18 3.88 10.83 -12.98
CA ASN A 18 4.72 11.03 -14.15
C ASN A 18 3.96 10.73 -15.46
N ALA A 19 3.19 9.61 -15.48
CA ALA A 19 2.37 9.25 -16.64
C ALA A 19 1.27 10.30 -16.93
N MET A 20 0.59 10.75 -15.87
CA MET A 20 -0.45 11.78 -15.97
C MET A 20 0.11 13.12 -16.41
N LEU A 21 1.26 13.55 -15.88
CA LEU A 21 1.93 14.79 -16.34
C LEU A 21 2.30 14.70 -17.82
N LYS A 22 2.87 13.59 -18.27
CA LYS A 22 3.18 13.37 -19.70
C LYS A 22 1.94 13.52 -20.58
N GLU A 23 0.81 12.96 -20.13
CA GLU A 23 -0.45 13.06 -20.86
C GLU A 23 -1.03 14.48 -20.81
N LEU A 24 -1.02 15.14 -19.66
CA LEU A 24 -1.50 16.52 -19.51
C LEU A 24 -0.71 17.52 -20.39
N TYR A 25 0.62 17.33 -20.53
CA TYR A 25 1.41 18.14 -21.44
C TYR A 25 1.02 17.96 -22.90
N LYS A 26 0.70 16.73 -23.35
CA LYS A 26 0.16 16.49 -24.69
C LYS A 26 -1.19 17.18 -24.87
N ARG A 27 -2.11 17.03 -23.88
CA ARG A 27 -3.42 17.71 -23.91
C ARG A 27 -3.27 19.23 -23.99
N LYS A 28 -2.29 19.81 -23.27
CA LYS A 28 -1.98 21.23 -23.33
C LYS A 28 -1.53 21.66 -24.73
N GLU A 29 -0.64 20.91 -25.38
CA GLU A 29 -0.17 21.17 -26.74
C GLU A 29 -1.33 21.15 -27.74
N HIS A 30 -2.21 20.13 -27.63
CA HIS A 30 -3.40 20.06 -28.47
C HIS A 30 -4.37 21.22 -28.22
N ALA A 31 -4.66 21.55 -26.98
CA ALA A 31 -5.53 22.64 -26.60
C ALA A 31 -4.98 23.99 -27.08
N ALA A 32 -3.66 24.19 -27.01
CA ALA A 32 -3.00 25.41 -27.55
C ALA A 32 -3.16 25.52 -29.08
N THR A 33 -3.02 24.40 -29.80
CA THR A 33 -3.24 24.34 -31.25
C THR A 33 -4.67 24.71 -31.61
N ILE A 34 -5.66 24.19 -30.87
CA ILE A 34 -7.08 24.55 -31.10
C ILE A 34 -7.35 26.00 -30.79
N LYS A 35 -6.80 26.55 -29.72
CA LYS A 35 -6.90 27.97 -29.36
C LYS A 35 -6.36 28.86 -30.47
N GLU A 36 -5.20 28.51 -31.04
CA GLU A 36 -4.62 29.27 -32.16
C GLU A 36 -5.50 29.18 -33.40
N LEU A 37 -6.08 28.04 -33.72
CA LEU A 37 -7.02 27.86 -34.81
C LEU A 37 -8.26 28.74 -34.62
N MET A 38 -8.84 28.77 -33.42
CA MET A 38 -10.02 29.63 -33.14
C MET A 38 -9.68 31.09 -33.19
N ASN A 39 -8.49 31.51 -32.75
CA ASN A 39 -8.02 32.90 -32.90
C ASN A 39 -7.93 33.31 -34.36
N LYS A 40 -7.30 32.47 -35.20
CA LYS A 40 -7.19 32.76 -36.65
C LYS A 40 -8.54 32.83 -37.35
N ARG A 41 -9.51 31.98 -36.99
CA ARG A 41 -10.89 32.06 -37.51
C ARG A 41 -11.57 33.37 -37.09
N LEU A 42 -11.40 33.76 -35.83
CA LEU A 42 -11.96 35.03 -35.32
C LEU A 42 -11.38 36.24 -36.05
N GLU A 43 -10.06 36.29 -36.25
CA GLU A 43 -9.37 37.37 -36.97
C GLU A 43 -9.84 37.50 -38.45
N LYS A 44 -10.18 36.37 -39.08
CA LYS A 44 -10.71 36.33 -40.46
C LYS A 44 -12.20 36.64 -40.55
N GLY A 45 -12.89 36.81 -39.44
CA GLY A 45 -14.33 37.03 -39.41
C GLY A 45 -15.18 35.74 -39.57
N ASP A 46 -14.54 34.58 -39.68
CA ASP A 46 -15.21 33.28 -39.85
C ASP A 46 -15.40 32.55 -38.51
N GLY A 47 -15.03 33.17 -37.40
CA GLY A 47 -15.04 32.57 -36.04
C GLY A 47 -16.00 33.26 -35.09
N ASN A 48 -16.39 32.50 -34.04
CA ASN A 48 -17.22 33.01 -32.96
C ASN A 48 -16.32 33.30 -31.73
N ILE A 49 -16.54 34.46 -31.10
CA ILE A 49 -15.82 34.88 -29.88
C ILE A 49 -16.02 33.87 -28.72
N LEU A 50 -17.19 33.23 -28.63
CA LEU A 50 -17.45 32.21 -27.61
C LEU A 50 -16.58 30.98 -27.81
N ASP A 51 -16.34 30.54 -29.05
CA ASP A 51 -15.47 29.42 -29.37
C ASP A 51 -14.02 29.70 -28.99
N TYR A 52 -13.55 30.92 -29.26
CA TYR A 52 -12.23 31.38 -28.82
C TYR A 52 -12.13 31.41 -27.29
N ASN A 53 -13.10 31.97 -26.59
CA ASN A 53 -13.13 32.03 -25.13
C ASN A 53 -13.14 30.61 -24.51
N ASN A 54 -13.94 29.69 -25.06
CA ASN A 54 -13.98 28.29 -24.60
C ASN A 54 -12.62 27.61 -24.80
N SER A 55 -11.93 27.86 -25.92
CA SER A 55 -10.58 27.32 -26.14
C SER A 55 -9.54 27.89 -25.16
N CYS A 56 -9.65 29.16 -24.78
CA CYS A 56 -8.82 29.79 -23.76
C CYS A 56 -9.05 29.16 -22.39
N LEU A 57 -10.32 28.96 -21.98
CA LEU A 57 -10.67 28.31 -20.71
C LEU A 57 -10.15 26.87 -20.65
N ASN A 58 -10.24 26.13 -21.77
CA ASN A 58 -9.71 24.76 -21.82
C ASN A 58 -8.20 24.70 -21.55
N VAL A 59 -7.41 25.58 -22.19
CA VAL A 59 -5.95 25.66 -21.92
C VAL A 59 -5.69 26.00 -20.45
N THR A 60 -6.43 26.99 -19.90
CA THR A 60 -6.27 27.40 -18.49
C THR A 60 -6.58 26.29 -17.52
N ASN A 61 -7.62 25.49 -17.78
CA ASN A 61 -7.97 24.34 -16.95
C ASN A 61 -6.87 23.29 -16.96
N ILE A 62 -6.36 22.91 -18.14
CA ILE A 62 -5.26 21.94 -18.27
C ILE A 62 -3.98 22.44 -17.56
N GLU A 63 -3.67 23.74 -17.67
CA GLU A 63 -2.54 24.32 -16.93
C GLU A 63 -2.74 24.28 -15.41
N GLY A 64 -3.99 24.42 -14.95
CA GLY A 64 -4.35 24.23 -13.55
C GLY A 64 -4.08 22.79 -13.08
N ASP A 65 -4.51 21.81 -13.88
CA ASP A 65 -4.30 20.40 -13.60
C ASP A 65 -2.81 20.03 -13.61
N ILE A 66 -2.01 20.58 -14.53
CA ILE A 66 -0.55 20.39 -14.56
C ILE A 66 0.07 20.89 -13.26
N ARG A 67 -0.21 22.15 -12.86
CA ARG A 67 0.35 22.71 -11.62
C ARG A 67 -0.02 21.90 -10.38
N LYS A 68 -1.26 21.41 -10.31
CA LYS A 68 -1.71 20.54 -9.23
C LYS A 68 -0.91 19.24 -9.19
N MET A 69 -0.75 18.58 -10.34
CA MET A 69 -0.03 17.32 -10.46
C MET A 69 1.48 17.48 -10.20
N GLU A 70 2.08 18.61 -10.59
CA GLU A 70 3.49 18.95 -10.25
C GLU A 70 3.69 19.08 -8.73
N SER A 71 2.76 19.79 -8.05
CA SER A 71 2.80 19.92 -6.59
C SER A 71 2.63 18.57 -5.88
N GLU A 72 1.75 17.70 -6.38
CA GLU A 72 1.62 16.32 -5.88
C GLU A 72 2.91 15.52 -6.07
N LYS A 73 3.57 15.67 -7.23
CA LYS A 73 4.87 15.05 -7.51
C LYS A 73 5.94 15.49 -6.51
N GLU A 74 6.06 16.78 -6.25
CA GLU A 74 7.02 17.31 -5.28
C GLU A 74 6.80 16.73 -3.88
N MET A 75 5.56 16.63 -3.44
CA MET A 75 5.20 16.02 -2.16
C MET A 75 5.59 14.53 -2.10
N ILE A 76 5.36 13.77 -3.16
CA ILE A 76 5.70 12.35 -3.25
C ILE A 76 7.23 12.17 -3.21
N VAL A 77 7.98 12.95 -4.00
CA VAL A 77 9.45 12.92 -4.03
C VAL A 77 10.03 13.28 -2.66
N GLY A 78 9.50 14.30 -1.98
CA GLY A 78 9.89 14.64 -0.62
C GLY A 78 9.67 13.52 0.38
N ASN A 79 8.55 12.80 0.28
CA ASN A 79 8.30 11.63 1.13
C ASN A 79 9.25 10.46 0.84
N LEU A 80 9.54 10.20 -0.43
CA LEU A 80 10.53 9.19 -0.83
C LEU A 80 11.93 9.55 -0.34
N ALA A 81 12.35 10.82 -0.48
CA ALA A 81 13.63 11.29 0.05
C ALA A 81 13.72 11.13 1.58
N ARG A 82 12.65 11.44 2.32
CA ARG A 82 12.55 11.19 3.77
C ARG A 82 12.79 9.72 4.12
N LEU A 83 12.17 8.80 3.38
CA LEU A 83 12.33 7.35 3.58
C LEU A 83 13.74 6.86 3.18
N ASN A 84 14.42 7.57 2.28
CA ASN A 84 15.79 7.29 1.80
C ASN A 84 16.88 8.01 2.61
N GLY A 85 16.58 8.42 3.83
CA GLY A 85 17.56 9.09 4.69
C GLY A 85 17.91 10.52 4.25
N GLY A 86 16.99 11.22 3.61
CA GLY A 86 17.14 12.60 3.13
C GLY A 86 17.87 12.72 1.77
N LYS A 87 18.09 11.61 1.08
CA LYS A 87 18.71 11.63 -0.27
C LYS A 87 17.64 11.68 -1.33
N ASP A 88 17.80 12.57 -2.28
CA ASP A 88 16.90 12.69 -3.42
C ASP A 88 16.88 11.42 -4.27
N ILE A 89 15.74 11.14 -4.85
CA ILE A 89 15.50 10.01 -5.74
C ILE A 89 14.93 10.57 -7.04
N GLU A 90 15.61 10.31 -8.14
CA GLU A 90 15.11 10.62 -9.48
C GLU A 90 14.54 9.37 -10.13
N ILE A 91 13.23 9.37 -10.36
CA ILE A 91 12.51 8.29 -11.04
C ILE A 91 11.64 8.94 -12.11
N ALA A 92 11.94 8.61 -13.36
CA ALA A 92 11.24 9.15 -14.54
C ALA A 92 10.27 8.14 -15.18
N ASP A 93 10.13 6.95 -14.57
CA ASP A 93 9.26 5.91 -15.11
C ASP A 93 7.81 6.39 -15.21
N THR A 94 7.16 6.05 -16.32
CA THR A 94 5.75 6.35 -16.62
C THR A 94 4.93 5.08 -16.81
N GLU A 95 5.54 3.91 -16.71
CA GLU A 95 4.91 2.61 -16.90
C GLU A 95 5.19 1.70 -15.71
N TYR A 96 4.19 0.92 -15.32
CA TYR A 96 4.34 -0.05 -14.25
C TYR A 96 4.99 -1.32 -14.78
N PRO A 97 5.85 -1.98 -13.99
CA PRO A 97 6.28 -3.34 -14.29
C PRO A 97 5.07 -4.27 -14.34
N GLU A 98 5.16 -5.29 -15.16
CA GLU A 98 4.09 -6.30 -15.22
C GLU A 98 4.07 -7.09 -13.92
N VAL A 99 2.92 -7.06 -13.24
CA VAL A 99 2.69 -7.81 -12.00
C VAL A 99 1.46 -8.68 -12.21
N LEU A 100 1.68 -9.99 -12.14
CA LEU A 100 0.62 -10.97 -12.30
C LEU A 100 -0.08 -11.23 -10.96
N LEU A 101 -1.41 -11.13 -10.98
CA LEU A 101 -2.22 -11.57 -9.86
C LEU A 101 -2.36 -13.10 -9.92
N PRO A 102 -2.18 -13.83 -8.82
CA PRO A 102 -2.44 -15.27 -8.78
C PRO A 102 -3.86 -15.60 -9.25
N THR A 103 -4.02 -16.70 -9.96
CA THR A 103 -5.34 -17.10 -10.47
C THR A 103 -6.26 -17.66 -9.39
N ASP A 104 -5.69 -18.32 -8.37
CA ASP A 104 -6.39 -18.95 -7.26
C ASP A 104 -5.87 -18.40 -5.92
N PHE A 105 -6.79 -17.81 -5.15
CA PHE A 105 -6.49 -17.25 -3.83
C PHE A 105 -6.08 -18.33 -2.83
N GLU A 106 -6.77 -19.47 -2.79
CA GLU A 106 -6.54 -20.48 -1.75
C GLU A 106 -5.16 -21.13 -1.93
N LYS A 107 -4.76 -21.39 -3.18
CA LYS A 107 -3.42 -21.91 -3.51
C LYS A 107 -2.35 -20.88 -3.13
N TRP A 108 -2.51 -19.63 -3.53
CA TRP A 108 -1.59 -18.54 -3.20
C TRP A 108 -1.48 -18.35 -1.69
N TYR A 109 -2.61 -18.37 -0.97
CA TYR A 109 -2.63 -18.18 0.49
C TYR A 109 -1.94 -19.34 1.23
N ALA A 110 -2.10 -20.57 0.75
CA ALA A 110 -1.43 -21.74 1.31
C ALA A 110 0.09 -21.66 1.17
N GLU A 111 0.58 -21.10 0.04
CA GLU A 111 2.02 -20.96 -0.24
C GLU A 111 2.64 -19.75 0.47
N SER A 112 1.94 -18.62 0.52
CA SER A 112 2.49 -17.32 0.95
C SER A 112 1.98 -16.85 2.31
N GLY A 113 0.81 -17.30 2.75
CA GLY A 113 0.14 -16.78 3.94
C GLY A 113 0.69 -17.33 5.26
N GLN A 114 1.41 -18.47 5.23
CA GLN A 114 1.87 -19.13 6.45
C GLN A 114 3.08 -18.46 7.10
N ASP A 115 3.90 -17.74 6.34
CA ASP A 115 5.12 -17.08 6.83
C ASP A 115 4.88 -15.63 7.30
N ASN A 116 3.64 -15.30 7.61
CA ASN A 116 3.30 -13.96 8.09
C ASN A 116 3.95 -13.70 9.47
N PRO A 117 4.74 -12.60 9.61
CA PRO A 117 5.42 -12.26 10.86
C PRO A 117 4.47 -12.12 12.06
N LEU A 118 3.24 -11.66 11.84
CA LEU A 118 2.25 -11.52 12.90
C LEU A 118 1.77 -12.88 13.41
N LEU A 119 1.57 -13.87 12.51
CA LEU A 119 1.26 -15.25 12.92
C LEU A 119 2.43 -15.90 13.65
N ASN A 120 3.65 -15.65 13.20
CA ASN A 120 4.85 -16.15 13.86
C ASN A 120 5.05 -15.54 15.26
N TYR A 121 4.67 -14.27 15.43
CA TYR A 121 4.63 -13.63 16.74
C TYR A 121 3.61 -14.31 17.67
N GLU A 122 2.37 -14.55 17.23
CA GLU A 122 1.36 -15.22 18.05
C GLU A 122 1.76 -16.68 18.37
N LYS A 123 2.34 -17.42 17.43
CA LYS A 123 2.93 -18.75 17.69
C LYS A 123 4.03 -18.69 18.77
N SER A 124 4.83 -17.63 18.77
CA SER A 124 5.90 -17.43 19.76
C SER A 124 5.33 -17.10 21.15
N ARG A 125 4.21 -16.36 21.21
CA ARG A 125 3.49 -16.11 22.48
C ARG A 125 2.94 -17.39 23.10
N ILE A 126 2.39 -18.30 22.29
CA ILE A 126 1.92 -19.61 22.77
C ILE A 126 3.10 -20.41 23.34
N ARG A 127 4.25 -20.45 22.62
CA ARG A 127 5.46 -21.12 23.14
C ARG A 127 5.95 -20.53 24.46
N LEU A 128 5.93 -19.19 24.58
CA LEU A 128 6.25 -18.52 25.84
C LEU A 128 5.27 -18.93 26.94
N GLY A 129 3.97 -19.02 26.67
CA GLY A 129 2.95 -19.48 27.60
C GLY A 129 3.23 -20.90 28.10
N HIS A 130 3.62 -21.85 27.24
CA HIS A 130 4.03 -23.19 27.62
C HIS A 130 5.26 -23.19 28.52
N SER A 131 6.29 -22.40 28.20
CA SER A 131 7.48 -22.28 29.06
C SER A 131 7.14 -21.71 30.45
N GLN A 132 6.23 -20.73 30.51
CA GLN A 132 5.71 -20.17 31.77
C GLN A 132 4.90 -21.20 32.57
N LEU A 133 4.13 -22.07 31.91
CA LEU A 133 3.41 -23.15 32.55
C LEU A 133 4.39 -24.18 33.16
N ASP A 134 5.42 -24.54 32.42
CA ASP A 134 6.43 -25.48 32.92
C ASP A 134 7.24 -24.90 34.09
N MET A 135 7.55 -23.60 34.05
CA MET A 135 8.11 -22.88 35.19
C MET A 135 7.14 -22.89 36.38
N ALA A 136 5.84 -22.61 36.15
CA ALA A 136 4.83 -22.64 37.23
C ALA A 136 4.67 -24.04 37.84
N LYS A 137 4.83 -25.11 37.04
CA LYS A 137 4.83 -26.50 37.54
C LYS A 137 6.10 -26.80 38.37
N SER A 138 7.27 -26.36 37.92
CA SER A 138 8.54 -26.58 38.63
C SER A 138 8.58 -25.91 39.99
N LEU A 139 7.88 -24.79 40.17
CA LEU A 139 7.74 -24.12 41.46
C LEU A 139 6.92 -24.91 42.49
N ASN A 140 6.20 -25.96 42.08
CA ASN A 140 5.51 -26.89 42.99
C ASN A 140 6.42 -28.01 43.48
N LEU A 141 7.64 -28.15 42.93
CA LEU A 141 8.60 -29.14 43.35
C LEU A 141 9.39 -28.68 44.59
N PRO A 142 9.88 -29.59 45.45
CA PRO A 142 10.76 -29.26 46.55
C PRO A 142 12.03 -28.56 46.03
N LYS A 143 12.40 -27.46 46.69
CA LYS A 143 13.66 -26.76 46.42
C LYS A 143 14.74 -27.22 47.38
N PHE A 144 15.86 -27.59 46.85
CA PHE A 144 17.05 -27.94 47.64
C PHE A 144 17.99 -26.73 47.63
N SER A 145 18.53 -26.38 48.79
CA SER A 145 19.56 -25.37 48.95
C SER A 145 20.76 -25.94 49.67
N VAL A 146 21.94 -25.68 49.17
CA VAL A 146 23.21 -26.01 49.80
C VAL A 146 23.97 -24.71 49.96
N GLY A 147 24.45 -24.44 51.16
CA GLY A 147 25.20 -23.21 51.44
C GLY A 147 26.37 -23.53 52.39
N TYR A 148 27.37 -22.64 52.36
CA TYR A 148 28.44 -22.62 53.36
C TYR A 148 28.25 -21.36 54.20
N MET A 149 28.23 -21.52 55.51
CA MET A 149 28.11 -20.43 56.45
C MET A 149 29.40 -20.29 57.24
N SER A 150 29.94 -19.08 57.35
CA SER A 150 31.06 -18.78 58.19
C SER A 150 30.76 -17.51 59.00
N GLU A 151 30.72 -17.63 60.30
CA GLU A 151 30.49 -16.53 61.23
C GLU A 151 31.70 -16.38 62.16
N LYS A 152 32.21 -15.18 62.32
CA LYS A 152 33.35 -14.85 63.19
C LYS A 152 32.86 -13.95 64.31
N THR A 153 32.87 -14.49 65.53
CA THR A 153 32.58 -13.76 66.75
C THR A 153 33.90 -13.44 67.47
N VAL A 154 33.89 -12.56 68.45
CA VAL A 154 35.11 -12.14 69.18
C VAL A 154 35.72 -13.39 69.91
N GLY A 155 36.79 -13.89 69.29
CA GLY A 155 37.55 -15.05 69.83
C GLY A 155 37.25 -16.42 69.23
N GLU A 156 36.17 -16.57 68.45
CA GLU A 156 35.79 -17.87 67.85
C GLU A 156 35.31 -17.71 66.40
N ARG A 157 35.54 -18.76 65.60
CA ARG A 157 35.09 -18.86 64.19
C ARG A 157 34.25 -20.12 64.00
N PHE A 158 32.99 -19.95 63.69
CA PHE A 158 32.04 -21.00 63.38
C PHE A 158 31.98 -21.18 61.87
N GLN A 159 32.13 -22.40 61.40
CA GLN A 159 32.03 -22.73 59.96
C GLN A 159 31.16 -24.00 59.83
N GLY A 160 30.29 -24.00 58.82
CA GLY A 160 29.42 -25.14 58.59
C GLY A 160 28.82 -25.17 57.19
N VAL A 161 28.35 -26.37 56.80
CA VAL A 161 27.57 -26.56 55.57
C VAL A 161 26.10 -26.60 55.98
N THR A 162 25.29 -25.78 55.28
CA THR A 162 23.85 -25.78 55.45
C THR A 162 23.17 -26.51 54.30
N ILE A 163 22.30 -27.46 54.61
CA ILE A 163 21.44 -28.12 53.66
C ILE A 163 19.99 -27.80 54.02
N GLY A 164 19.23 -27.26 53.07
CA GLY A 164 17.83 -26.88 53.28
C GLY A 164 16.93 -27.50 52.21
N VAL A 165 15.72 -27.89 52.63
CA VAL A 165 14.67 -28.36 51.74
C VAL A 165 13.44 -27.51 51.99
N THR A 166 12.95 -26.82 50.95
CA THR A 166 11.71 -26.04 51.01
C THR A 166 10.63 -26.72 50.20
N VAL A 167 9.54 -27.13 50.85
CA VAL A 167 8.39 -27.77 50.22
C VAL A 167 7.24 -26.79 50.13
N PRO A 168 6.87 -26.33 48.90
CA PRO A 168 5.75 -25.39 48.69
C PRO A 168 4.42 -26.19 48.82
N LEU A 169 3.67 -26.01 49.92
CA LEU A 169 2.43 -26.77 50.15
C LEU A 169 1.20 -26.19 49.46
N TRP A 170 1.05 -24.84 49.38
CA TRP A 170 -0.15 -24.21 48.85
C TRP A 170 0.12 -22.99 47.95
N GLY A 171 1.28 -22.43 47.93
CA GLY A 171 1.59 -21.10 47.37
C GLY A 171 1.44 -20.98 45.84
N ASN A 172 1.52 -22.10 45.11
CA ASN A 172 1.66 -22.09 43.63
C ASN A 172 0.45 -22.62 42.84
N LYS A 173 -0.60 -23.13 43.51
CA LYS A 173 -1.77 -23.75 42.86
C LYS A 173 -2.44 -22.82 41.83
N ASN A 174 -2.60 -21.55 42.17
CA ASN A 174 -3.23 -20.58 41.27
C ASN A 174 -2.31 -20.16 40.11
N ARG A 175 -0.97 -20.22 40.26
CA ARG A 175 -0.03 -19.85 39.17
C ARG A 175 -0.16 -20.80 37.98
N THR A 176 -0.27 -22.10 38.22
CA THR A 176 -0.47 -23.10 37.15
C THR A 176 -1.82 -22.88 36.44
N ARG A 177 -2.88 -22.51 37.18
CA ARG A 177 -4.18 -22.24 36.62
C ARG A 177 -4.15 -20.97 35.74
N ILE A 178 -3.49 -19.92 36.22
CA ILE A 178 -3.30 -18.67 35.46
C ILE A 178 -2.50 -18.92 34.19
N ALA A 179 -1.38 -19.70 34.28
CA ALA A 179 -0.55 -20.02 33.12
C ALA A 179 -1.33 -20.80 32.05
N LYS A 180 -2.19 -21.75 32.45
CA LYS A 180 -3.07 -22.47 31.51
C LYS A 180 -4.07 -21.53 30.83
N ALA A 181 -4.77 -20.68 31.61
CA ALA A 181 -5.70 -19.71 31.06
C ALA A 181 -5.04 -18.71 30.10
N ASN A 182 -3.79 -18.34 30.36
CA ASN A 182 -3.01 -17.48 29.45
C ASN A 182 -2.68 -18.17 28.13
N ILE A 183 -2.42 -19.48 28.14
CA ILE A 183 -2.22 -20.27 26.91
C ILE A 183 -3.51 -20.31 26.10
N GLU A 184 -4.64 -20.66 26.73
CA GLU A 184 -5.96 -20.69 26.08
C GLU A 184 -6.31 -19.33 25.45
N ALA A 185 -6.04 -18.23 26.16
CA ALA A 185 -6.22 -16.89 25.64
C ALA A 185 -5.28 -16.56 24.46
N ALA A 186 -4.04 -17.06 24.49
CA ALA A 186 -3.09 -16.86 23.39
C ALA A 186 -3.48 -17.69 22.16
N GLU A 187 -3.99 -18.90 22.33
CA GLU A 187 -4.50 -19.76 21.26
C GLU A 187 -5.73 -19.13 20.58
N ALA A 188 -6.71 -18.70 21.38
CA ALA A 188 -7.89 -18.00 20.85
C ALA A 188 -7.52 -16.72 20.08
N ARG A 189 -6.53 -15.97 20.58
CA ARG A 189 -6.02 -14.78 19.89
C ARG A 189 -5.32 -15.12 18.58
N LYS A 190 -4.56 -16.21 18.53
CA LYS A 190 -3.93 -16.69 17.29
C LYS A 190 -4.99 -17.02 16.23
N GLU A 191 -6.07 -17.70 16.61
CA GLU A 191 -7.18 -18.03 15.69
C GLU A 191 -7.86 -16.77 15.17
N ASP A 192 -8.13 -15.78 16.02
CA ASP A 192 -8.72 -14.49 15.63
C ASP A 192 -7.83 -13.76 14.63
N VAL A 193 -6.52 -13.65 14.92
CA VAL A 193 -5.55 -13.01 14.04
C VAL A 193 -5.44 -13.74 12.70
N GLU A 194 -5.41 -15.08 12.69
CA GLU A 194 -5.34 -15.89 11.47
C GLU A 194 -6.58 -15.72 10.59
N SER A 195 -7.76 -15.75 11.19
CA SER A 195 -9.03 -15.50 10.52
C SER A 195 -9.12 -14.09 9.95
N GLY A 196 -8.72 -13.08 10.74
CA GLY A 196 -8.69 -11.69 10.32
C GLY A 196 -7.74 -11.43 9.15
N LEU A 197 -6.53 -11.99 9.20
CA LEU A 197 -5.55 -11.90 8.13
C LEU A 197 -6.06 -12.53 6.83
N ARG A 198 -6.59 -13.76 6.90
CA ARG A 198 -7.14 -14.45 5.73
C ARG A 198 -8.29 -13.67 5.11
N SER A 199 -9.19 -13.15 5.93
CA SER A 199 -10.32 -12.33 5.46
C SER A 199 -9.82 -11.06 4.76
N ARG A 200 -8.87 -10.34 5.35
CA ARG A 200 -8.27 -9.14 4.76
C ARG A 200 -7.59 -9.44 3.42
N GLN A 201 -6.76 -10.47 3.37
CA GLN A 201 -6.06 -10.84 2.12
C GLN A 201 -7.03 -11.30 1.03
N LYS A 202 -8.09 -12.03 1.39
CA LYS A 202 -9.15 -12.40 0.43
C LYS A 202 -9.89 -11.19 -0.12
N THR A 203 -10.11 -10.18 0.70
CA THR A 203 -10.73 -8.90 0.28
C THR A 203 -9.81 -8.15 -0.68
N LEU A 204 -8.52 -7.99 -0.34
CA LEU A 204 -7.53 -7.35 -1.21
C LEU A 204 -7.40 -8.07 -2.56
N PHE A 205 -7.37 -9.41 -2.54
CA PHE A 205 -7.30 -10.21 -3.75
C PHE A 205 -8.51 -9.97 -4.69
N ARG A 206 -9.73 -9.95 -4.13
CA ARG A 206 -10.94 -9.66 -4.89
C ARG A 206 -10.95 -8.23 -5.44
N GLN A 207 -10.50 -7.27 -4.63
CA GLN A 207 -10.36 -5.87 -5.03
C GLN A 207 -9.35 -5.73 -6.17
N ALA A 208 -8.17 -6.35 -6.07
CA ALA A 208 -7.16 -6.34 -7.12
C ALA A 208 -7.71 -6.92 -8.44
N LYS A 209 -8.45 -8.04 -8.37
CA LYS A 209 -9.10 -8.64 -9.54
C LYS A 209 -10.12 -7.70 -10.20
N GLY A 210 -10.94 -7.02 -9.40
CA GLY A 210 -11.91 -6.04 -9.90
C GLY A 210 -11.23 -4.84 -10.55
N LEU A 211 -10.20 -4.27 -9.90
CA LEU A 211 -9.44 -3.13 -10.42
C LEU A 211 -8.70 -3.46 -11.72
N LEU A 212 -8.09 -4.66 -11.81
CA LEU A 212 -7.46 -5.13 -13.04
C LEU A 212 -8.47 -5.24 -14.18
N SER A 213 -9.63 -5.85 -13.93
CA SER A 213 -10.71 -5.95 -14.93
C SER A 213 -11.17 -4.56 -15.39
N THR A 214 -11.33 -3.62 -14.47
CA THR A 214 -11.71 -2.24 -14.76
C THR A 214 -10.64 -1.54 -15.62
N ALA A 215 -9.38 -1.66 -15.24
CA ALA A 215 -8.26 -1.08 -16.00
C ALA A 215 -8.24 -1.62 -17.45
N LEU A 216 -8.27 -2.95 -17.61
CA LEU A 216 -8.26 -3.59 -18.93
C LEU A 216 -9.47 -3.19 -19.80
N THR A 217 -10.64 -3.00 -19.19
CA THR A 217 -11.84 -2.55 -19.91
C THR A 217 -11.65 -1.15 -20.47
N TYR A 218 -11.15 -0.20 -19.67
CA TYR A 218 -10.87 1.16 -20.13
C TYR A 218 -9.70 1.18 -21.12
N GLU A 219 -8.61 0.45 -20.86
CA GLU A 219 -7.47 0.36 -21.77
C GLU A 219 -7.90 -0.17 -23.15
N SER A 220 -8.76 -1.18 -23.21
CA SER A 220 -9.28 -1.68 -24.49
C SER A 220 -10.15 -0.66 -25.24
N ALA A 221 -10.94 0.14 -24.50
CA ALA A 221 -11.76 1.19 -25.10
C ALA A 221 -10.92 2.35 -25.66
N ILE A 222 -9.81 2.68 -25.02
CA ILE A 222 -8.90 3.76 -25.44
C ILE A 222 -8.03 3.34 -26.63
N HIS A 223 -7.73 2.06 -26.77
CA HIS A 223 -6.89 1.51 -27.85
C HIS A 223 -7.57 1.56 -29.24
N THR A 224 -8.74 2.21 -29.36
CA THR A 224 -9.33 2.49 -30.68
C THR A 224 -8.40 3.47 -31.42
N PRO A 225 -7.72 3.03 -32.51
CA PRO A 225 -6.66 3.84 -33.11
C PRO A 225 -7.20 5.16 -33.67
N ASP A 226 -6.44 6.23 -33.47
CA ASP A 226 -6.60 7.52 -34.16
C ASP A 226 -7.85 8.37 -33.85
N ASN A 227 -8.54 8.16 -32.74
CA ASN A 227 -9.74 8.93 -32.42
C ASN A 227 -9.45 10.44 -32.38
N GLU A 228 -8.31 10.82 -31.82
CA GLU A 228 -7.85 12.22 -31.73
C GLU A 228 -7.56 12.81 -33.10
N ARG A 229 -6.90 12.07 -33.99
CA ARG A 229 -6.63 12.50 -35.38
C ARG A 229 -7.91 12.63 -36.18
N ILE A 230 -8.87 11.74 -35.98
CA ILE A 230 -10.19 11.79 -36.66
C ILE A 230 -10.97 13.03 -36.20
N LEU A 231 -11.03 13.25 -34.87
CA LEU A 231 -11.70 14.44 -34.31
C LEU A 231 -11.09 15.74 -34.79
N LYS A 232 -9.74 15.82 -34.83
CA LYS A 232 -9.06 17.01 -35.36
C LYS A 232 -9.38 17.24 -36.82
N LYS A 233 -9.36 16.21 -37.67
CA LYS A 233 -9.74 16.34 -39.10
C LYS A 233 -11.17 16.79 -39.25
N ALA A 234 -12.12 16.19 -38.54
CA ALA A 234 -13.52 16.61 -38.58
C ALA A 234 -13.71 18.09 -38.20
N LEU A 235 -12.96 18.58 -37.21
CA LEU A 235 -12.95 19.97 -36.84
C LEU A 235 -12.34 20.87 -37.91
N ASP A 236 -11.21 20.45 -38.51
CA ASP A 236 -10.50 21.19 -39.55
C ASP A 236 -11.37 21.33 -40.83
N TYR A 237 -12.14 20.32 -41.17
CA TYR A 237 -13.10 20.31 -42.29
C TYR A 237 -14.44 20.99 -41.94
N GLY A 238 -14.66 21.40 -40.70
CA GLY A 238 -15.92 22.02 -40.26
C GLY A 238 -17.08 21.03 -40.13
N GLU A 239 -16.82 19.72 -40.11
CA GLU A 239 -17.84 18.67 -39.95
C GLU A 239 -18.39 18.61 -38.52
N ILE A 240 -17.59 19.07 -37.54
CA ILE A 240 -17.99 19.21 -36.14
C ILE A 240 -17.64 20.59 -35.62
N THR A 241 -18.42 21.06 -34.65
CA THR A 241 -18.15 22.31 -33.93
C THR A 241 -17.03 22.12 -32.91
N ILE A 242 -16.44 23.23 -32.43
CA ILE A 242 -15.43 23.18 -31.35
C ILE A 242 -16.00 22.56 -30.07
N ILE A 243 -17.27 22.82 -29.75
CA ILE A 243 -17.95 22.29 -28.57
C ILE A 243 -18.07 20.77 -28.68
N GLU A 244 -18.47 20.25 -29.85
CA GLU A 244 -18.53 18.80 -30.10
C GLU A 244 -17.15 18.18 -30.04
N TYR A 245 -16.12 18.81 -30.64
CA TYR A 245 -14.73 18.37 -30.51
C TYR A 245 -14.30 18.25 -29.06
N MET A 246 -14.48 19.31 -28.25
CA MET A 246 -14.11 19.34 -26.84
C MET A 246 -14.86 18.28 -26.02
N THR A 247 -16.15 18.07 -26.32
CA THR A 247 -16.97 17.06 -25.65
C THR A 247 -16.47 15.65 -25.95
N GLN A 248 -16.16 15.32 -27.20
CA GLN A 248 -15.64 14.02 -27.59
C GLN A 248 -14.23 13.79 -27.03
N ALA A 249 -13.37 14.81 -27.05
CA ALA A 249 -12.04 14.74 -26.43
C ALA A 249 -12.14 14.52 -24.91
N ALA A 250 -13.09 15.16 -24.23
CA ALA A 250 -13.33 14.99 -22.80
C ALA A 250 -13.71 13.55 -22.43
N TYR A 251 -14.56 12.88 -23.25
CA TYR A 251 -14.87 11.44 -23.03
C TYR A 251 -13.62 10.55 -23.14
N TYR A 252 -12.76 10.82 -24.11
CA TYR A 252 -11.50 10.08 -24.25
C TYR A 252 -10.58 10.32 -23.05
N TYR A 253 -10.39 11.57 -22.65
CA TYR A 253 -9.54 11.93 -21.51
C TYR A 253 -10.06 11.36 -20.20
N ASP A 254 -11.37 11.44 -19.94
CA ASP A 254 -11.98 10.82 -18.75
C ASP A 254 -11.77 9.30 -18.70
N SER A 255 -11.91 8.63 -19.84
CA SER A 255 -11.66 7.19 -19.94
C SER A 255 -10.19 6.85 -19.69
N TYR A 256 -9.26 7.65 -20.22
CA TYR A 256 -7.83 7.50 -19.99
C TYR A 256 -7.49 7.69 -18.50
N ASP A 257 -7.99 8.75 -17.89
CA ASP A 257 -7.75 9.05 -16.48
C ASP A 257 -8.28 7.93 -15.57
N LYS A 258 -9.45 7.37 -15.88
CA LYS A 258 -10.02 6.22 -15.18
C LYS A 258 -9.20 4.94 -15.37
N ALA A 259 -8.68 4.69 -16.57
CA ALA A 259 -7.78 3.57 -16.83
C ALA A 259 -6.52 3.66 -15.96
N MET A 260 -5.87 4.81 -15.97
CA MET A 260 -4.65 5.08 -15.22
C MET A 260 -4.88 5.01 -13.70
N ALA A 261 -5.98 5.56 -13.21
CA ALA A 261 -6.36 5.48 -11.81
C ALA A 261 -6.63 4.02 -11.37
N ALA A 262 -7.39 3.26 -12.15
CA ALA A 262 -7.66 1.85 -11.87
C ALA A 262 -6.36 1.01 -11.88
N ARG A 263 -5.43 1.30 -12.80
CA ARG A 263 -4.11 0.63 -12.86
C ARG A 263 -3.25 0.95 -11.64
N ARG A 264 -3.19 2.21 -11.23
CA ARG A 264 -2.53 2.64 -9.99
C ARG A 264 -3.09 1.91 -8.77
N ASP A 265 -4.42 1.91 -8.63
CA ASP A 265 -5.09 1.31 -7.49
C ASP A 265 -4.92 -0.21 -7.46
N TYR A 266 -4.90 -0.86 -8.64
CA TYR A 266 -4.50 -2.26 -8.78
C TYR A 266 -3.09 -2.50 -8.24
N MET A 267 -2.11 -1.71 -8.68
CA MET A 267 -0.72 -1.86 -8.25
C MET A 267 -0.55 -1.65 -6.75
N LYS A 268 -1.25 -0.67 -6.15
CA LYS A 268 -1.28 -0.46 -4.70
C LYS A 268 -1.87 -1.64 -3.96
N THR A 269 -3.02 -2.14 -4.42
CA THR A 269 -3.70 -3.27 -3.80
C THR A 269 -2.84 -4.54 -3.85
N VAL A 270 -2.12 -4.77 -4.96
CA VAL A 270 -1.18 -5.89 -5.07
C VAL A 270 0.05 -5.69 -4.18
N ALA A 271 0.54 -4.45 -4.03
CA ALA A 271 1.62 -4.15 -3.08
C ALA A 271 1.22 -4.43 -1.63
N GLU A 272 -0.01 -4.07 -1.24
CA GLU A 272 -0.56 -4.38 0.09
C GLU A 272 -0.80 -5.88 0.28
N LEU A 273 -1.27 -6.59 -0.74
CA LEU A 273 -1.46 -8.04 -0.71
C LEU A 273 -0.14 -8.77 -0.42
N ASN A 274 0.95 -8.29 -1.02
CA ASN A 274 2.29 -8.86 -0.90
C ASN A 274 3.16 -8.17 0.19
N ALA A 275 2.55 -7.37 1.07
CA ALA A 275 3.28 -6.55 2.04
C ALA A 275 4.20 -7.33 3.01
N TYR A 276 3.94 -8.61 3.18
CA TYR A 276 4.71 -9.48 4.07
C TYR A 276 5.82 -10.27 3.34
N GLN A 277 5.92 -10.10 2.02
CA GLN A 277 6.94 -10.73 1.18
C GLN A 277 8.05 -9.73 0.77
N LEU A 278 7.94 -8.48 1.25
CA LEU A 278 8.86 -7.37 0.95
C LEU A 278 10.07 -7.34 1.88
#